data_ef76f253170f666a3123a313fda4c4d6
#
_entry.id   ef76f253170f666a3123a313fda4c4d6
#
_cell.length_a   1.000
_cell.length_b   1.000
_cell.length_c   1.000
_cell.angle_alpha   90.00
_cell.angle_beta   90.00
_cell.angle_gamma   90.00
#
_symmetry.space_group_name_H-M   'P 1'
#
loop_
_entity.id
_entity.type
_entity.pdbx_description
1 polymer ?
#
loop_
_entity_poly.entity_id
_entity_poly.type
_entity_poly.pdbx_seq_one_letter_code
_entity_poly.pdbx_strand_id
1 'polypeptide(L)'
;SEAHFRLYTLVKCNLRLIFSYYYMYSIDPPMIIFTKDIAEALTAYLASKNYDKTYLVTDTNTRQHCLPLLEGTPALRDAGQITIEAGDVHKDIAQVAQIWQHLSDGGASRHSLLINLGGGMVTDLGGFAGATFKRGLHVLNIPTTLMASVDAAVGGKTGINFNGLKNEIGSFHQPDCVMIDCTFLRTLDRDNLLSGLAEMIKHGLIADSDHLRALLSIDISARHFTIDPAEVERSVAVKARIVEEDPTEQGIRKALNFGHTIGHAFESLSFARSRPILHGHAVAAGLVCELYLSHKHCGLSTDDLRRVTHFIRSGYPPFSFSCRDYDTIYERMTHDKKNAGGRIRFALLRGIGDVVIDQEVPRELVIESFDFYRENMGQ
;
A
#
# COMPACT_ATOMS: atom_id res chain seq x y z
N SER A 1 31.93 -43.84 -16.50
CA SER A 1 32.85 -42.77 -16.49
C SER A 1 32.52 -41.61 -17.43
N GLU A 2 32.53 -41.73 -18.76
CA GLU A 2 32.18 -40.57 -19.64
C GLU A 2 30.68 -40.24 -19.71
N ALA A 3 29.81 -41.24 -19.57
CA ALA A 3 28.38 -41.07 -19.53
C ALA A 3 27.90 -40.28 -18.26
N HIS A 4 28.55 -40.52 -17.10
CA HIS A 4 28.26 -39.80 -15.86
C HIS A 4 28.70 -38.33 -15.93
N PHE A 5 29.79 -38.00 -16.61
CA PHE A 5 30.26 -36.62 -16.78
C PHE A 5 29.36 -35.83 -17.72
N ARG A 6 28.85 -36.45 -18.78
CA ARG A 6 27.89 -35.78 -19.70
C ARG A 6 26.54 -35.53 -19.06
N LEU A 7 26.05 -36.46 -18.22
CA LEU A 7 24.78 -36.25 -17.50
C LEU A 7 24.88 -35.11 -16.46
N TYR A 8 26.03 -35.05 -15.76
CA TYR A 8 26.26 -33.98 -14.76
C TYR A 8 26.43 -32.60 -15.40
N THR A 9 27.00 -32.52 -16.58
CA THR A 9 27.17 -31.26 -17.35
C THR A 9 25.84 -30.81 -17.94
N LEU A 10 24.99 -31.69 -18.42
CA LEU A 10 23.65 -31.39 -18.93
C LEU A 10 22.69 -30.94 -17.82
N VAL A 11 22.75 -31.56 -16.64
CA VAL A 11 21.95 -31.15 -15.48
C VAL A 11 22.40 -29.80 -14.97
N LYS A 12 23.70 -29.49 -14.92
CA LYS A 12 24.20 -28.14 -14.56
C LYS A 12 23.86 -27.07 -15.60
N CYS A 13 23.89 -27.42 -16.89
CA CYS A 13 23.46 -26.48 -17.94
C CYS A 13 21.95 -26.20 -17.89
N ASN A 14 21.12 -27.22 -17.67
CA ASN A 14 19.67 -27.03 -17.56
C ASN A 14 19.27 -26.29 -16.26
N LEU A 15 19.93 -26.54 -15.14
CA LEU A 15 19.74 -25.79 -13.91
C LEU A 15 20.18 -24.31 -14.07
N ARG A 16 21.31 -24.02 -14.73
CA ARG A 16 21.72 -22.65 -15.03
C ARG A 16 20.74 -21.93 -15.99
N LEU A 17 20.19 -22.63 -16.98
CA LEU A 17 19.19 -22.07 -17.89
C LEU A 17 17.84 -21.83 -17.16
N ILE A 18 17.42 -22.72 -16.26
CA ILE A 18 16.21 -22.53 -15.43
C ILE A 18 16.43 -21.37 -14.47
N PHE A 19 17.55 -21.27 -13.77
CA PHE A 19 17.89 -20.14 -12.93
C PHE A 19 18.07 -18.83 -13.72
N SER A 20 18.66 -18.88 -14.93
CA SER A 20 18.78 -17.72 -15.82
C SER A 20 17.41 -17.24 -16.34
N TYR A 21 16.47 -18.17 -16.61
CA TYR A 21 15.10 -17.80 -17.04
C TYR A 21 14.28 -17.22 -15.89
N TYR A 22 14.44 -17.71 -14.66
CA TYR A 22 13.83 -17.12 -13.46
C TYR A 22 14.43 -15.75 -13.12
N TYR A 23 15.72 -15.53 -13.33
CA TYR A 23 16.39 -14.24 -13.11
C TYR A 23 16.02 -13.17 -14.15
N MET A 24 15.56 -13.55 -15.33
CA MET A 24 15.15 -12.59 -16.37
C MET A 24 13.82 -11.90 -16.11
N TYR A 25 13.05 -12.33 -15.10
CA TYR A 25 11.79 -11.72 -14.66
C TYR A 25 11.77 -11.34 -13.17
N SER A 26 12.89 -11.45 -12.46
CA SER A 26 12.97 -10.94 -11.09
C SER A 26 13.08 -9.41 -11.17
N ILE A 27 11.99 -8.74 -10.87
CA ILE A 27 12.01 -7.32 -10.53
C ILE A 27 12.73 -7.26 -9.18
N ASP A 28 13.96 -6.75 -9.14
CA ASP A 28 14.70 -6.62 -7.89
C ASP A 28 13.87 -5.84 -6.87
N PRO A 29 13.78 -6.30 -5.62
CA PRO A 29 13.05 -5.56 -4.61
C PRO A 29 13.70 -4.19 -4.38
N PRO A 30 12.92 -3.14 -4.06
CA PRO A 30 13.46 -1.82 -3.80
C PRO A 30 14.40 -1.86 -2.60
N MET A 31 15.44 -1.05 -2.62
CA MET A 31 16.21 -0.77 -1.41
C MET A 31 15.31 -0.02 -0.43
N ILE A 32 15.15 -0.52 0.80
CA ILE A 32 14.38 0.17 1.84
C ILE A 32 15.36 0.71 2.88
N ILE A 33 15.33 2.03 3.10
CA ILE A 33 16.19 2.72 4.05
C ILE A 33 15.33 3.37 5.13
N PHE A 34 15.53 2.98 6.39
CA PHE A 34 14.99 3.69 7.54
C PHE A 34 16.02 4.68 8.07
N THR A 35 15.61 5.90 8.31
CA THR A 35 16.47 6.97 8.78
C THR A 35 15.77 7.85 9.81
N LYS A 36 16.56 8.63 10.55
CA LYS A 36 16.10 9.72 11.44
C LYS A 36 16.56 11.09 10.91
N ASP A 37 17.30 11.10 9.81
CA ASP A 37 17.77 12.29 9.11
C ASP A 37 17.68 12.04 7.61
N ILE A 38 16.55 12.45 7.05
CA ILE A 38 16.25 12.24 5.62
C ILE A 38 17.24 13.00 4.72
N ALA A 39 17.72 14.17 5.14
CA ALA A 39 18.62 15.00 4.35
C ALA A 39 20.00 14.35 4.23
N GLU A 40 20.53 13.81 5.34
CA GLU A 40 21.80 13.07 5.34
C GLU A 40 21.70 11.79 4.52
N ALA A 41 20.66 10.98 4.76
CA ALA A 41 20.44 9.72 4.03
C ALA A 41 20.30 9.93 2.53
N LEU A 42 19.52 10.93 2.10
CA LEU A 42 19.34 11.28 0.70
C LEU A 42 20.65 11.76 0.06
N THR A 43 21.41 12.58 0.76
CA THR A 43 22.72 13.06 0.28
C THR A 43 23.67 11.88 0.06
N ALA A 44 23.77 10.97 1.02
CA ALA A 44 24.63 9.79 0.94
C ALA A 44 24.17 8.86 -0.20
N TYR A 45 22.87 8.64 -0.35
CA TYR A 45 22.32 7.82 -1.42
C TYR A 45 22.64 8.40 -2.81
N LEU A 46 22.36 9.69 -3.03
CA LEU A 46 22.60 10.35 -4.31
C LEU A 46 24.10 10.41 -4.67
N ALA A 47 24.98 10.60 -3.68
CA ALA A 47 26.43 10.56 -3.89
C ALA A 47 26.94 9.18 -4.32
N SER A 48 26.21 8.10 -4.01
CA SER A 48 26.53 6.72 -4.43
C SER A 48 26.04 6.34 -5.82
N LYS A 49 25.29 7.23 -6.48
CA LYS A 49 24.60 6.99 -7.75
C LYS A 49 25.07 8.00 -8.82
N ASN A 50 24.75 7.70 -10.07
CA ASN A 50 25.20 8.51 -11.19
C ASN A 50 24.00 8.95 -12.05
N TYR A 51 23.08 9.74 -11.43
CA TYR A 51 21.95 10.33 -12.15
C TYR A 51 22.38 11.59 -12.87
N ASP A 52 21.90 11.78 -14.10
CA ASP A 52 22.23 12.98 -14.89
C ASP A 52 21.43 14.22 -14.44
N LYS A 53 20.21 14.02 -13.99
CA LYS A 53 19.32 15.06 -13.44
C LYS A 53 18.44 14.49 -12.34
N THR A 54 18.04 15.35 -11.43
CA THR A 54 17.11 15.01 -10.34
C THR A 54 15.89 15.93 -10.38
N TYR A 55 14.72 15.35 -10.19
CA TYR A 55 13.44 16.05 -10.08
C TYR A 55 12.75 15.64 -8.80
N LEU A 56 12.11 16.60 -8.13
CA LEU A 56 11.38 16.38 -6.87
C LEU A 56 9.91 16.69 -7.08
N VAL A 57 9.06 15.69 -6.91
CA VAL A 57 7.59 15.83 -6.94
C VAL A 57 7.06 15.94 -5.52
N THR A 58 6.26 16.95 -5.28
CA THR A 58 5.47 17.16 -4.05
C THR A 58 4.03 17.45 -4.43
N ASP A 59 3.10 17.25 -3.52
CA ASP A 59 1.81 17.93 -3.60
C ASP A 59 1.84 19.27 -2.83
N THR A 60 0.76 20.05 -2.92
CA THR A 60 0.65 21.36 -2.25
C THR A 60 0.84 21.27 -0.74
N ASN A 61 0.36 20.18 -0.09
CA ASN A 61 0.52 19.96 1.35
C ASN A 61 1.94 19.56 1.72
N THR A 62 2.53 18.60 0.99
CA THR A 62 3.88 18.11 1.29
C THR A 62 4.95 19.12 0.94
N ARG A 63 4.70 19.98 -0.06
CA ARG A 63 5.54 21.16 -0.29
C ARG A 63 5.59 22.09 0.91
N GLN A 64 4.44 22.33 1.55
CA GLN A 64 4.35 23.22 2.70
C GLN A 64 4.91 22.63 3.98
N HIS A 65 4.63 21.33 4.25
CA HIS A 65 4.86 20.72 5.56
C HIS A 65 6.07 19.78 5.61
N CYS A 66 6.47 19.19 4.48
CA CYS A 66 7.51 18.17 4.44
C CYS A 66 8.79 18.66 3.73
N LEU A 67 8.66 19.42 2.63
CA LEU A 67 9.81 19.94 1.91
C LEU A 67 10.77 20.78 2.76
N PRO A 68 10.31 21.60 3.73
CA PRO A 68 11.22 22.35 4.62
C PRO A 68 12.20 21.48 5.41
N LEU A 69 11.87 20.22 5.68
CA LEU A 69 12.80 19.26 6.32
C LEU A 69 13.97 18.86 5.42
N LEU A 70 13.86 19.13 4.13
CA LEU A 70 14.91 18.88 3.12
C LEU A 70 15.59 20.19 2.65
N GLU A 71 15.20 21.34 3.20
CA GLU A 71 15.84 22.62 2.88
C GLU A 71 17.32 22.59 3.25
N GLY A 72 18.15 23.12 2.34
CA GLY A 72 19.59 23.11 2.53
C GLY A 72 20.29 21.79 2.21
N THR A 73 19.54 20.75 1.80
CA THR A 73 20.14 19.48 1.32
C THR A 73 20.95 19.74 0.04
N PRO A 74 22.29 19.59 0.06
CA PRO A 74 23.12 19.94 -1.10
C PRO A 74 22.72 19.17 -2.36
N ALA A 75 22.29 17.92 -2.19
CA ALA A 75 21.90 17.03 -3.28
C ALA A 75 20.62 17.46 -4.02
N LEU A 76 19.82 18.35 -3.45
CA LEU A 76 18.59 18.87 -4.05
C LEU A 76 18.70 20.30 -4.57
N ARG A 77 19.89 20.93 -4.46
CA ARG A 77 20.11 22.34 -4.85
C ARG A 77 19.68 22.63 -6.30
N ASP A 78 20.01 21.72 -7.20
CA ASP A 78 19.75 21.85 -8.64
C ASP A 78 18.60 20.95 -9.12
N ALA A 79 17.83 20.37 -8.18
CA ALA A 79 16.70 19.52 -8.53
C ALA A 79 15.54 20.33 -9.10
N GLY A 80 14.99 19.89 -10.23
CA GLY A 80 13.75 20.44 -10.78
C GLY A 80 12.58 20.17 -9.83
N GLN A 81 11.88 21.22 -9.36
CA GLN A 81 10.75 21.06 -8.44
C GLN A 81 9.43 21.03 -9.20
N ILE A 82 8.61 20.05 -8.91
CA ILE A 82 7.29 19.81 -9.50
C ILE A 82 6.29 19.73 -8.36
N THR A 83 5.26 20.58 -8.40
CA THR A 83 4.19 20.55 -7.39
C THR A 83 2.87 20.26 -8.06
N ILE A 84 2.18 19.22 -7.58
CA ILE A 84 0.85 18.81 -8.05
C ILE A 84 -0.21 19.19 -7.01
N GLU A 85 -1.48 19.13 -7.39
CA GLU A 85 -2.57 19.39 -6.46
C GLU A 85 -2.74 18.25 -5.47
N ALA A 86 -2.96 18.59 -4.19
CA ALA A 86 -3.17 17.59 -3.14
C ALA A 86 -4.58 16.99 -3.21
N GLY A 87 -4.69 15.74 -2.75
CA GLY A 87 -5.96 15.02 -2.61
C GLY A 87 -6.19 13.97 -3.70
N ASP A 88 -6.82 12.86 -3.31
CA ASP A 88 -7.05 11.69 -4.18
C ASP A 88 -7.95 12.00 -5.40
N VAL A 89 -8.75 13.07 -5.34
CA VAL A 89 -9.56 13.56 -6.46
C VAL A 89 -8.71 14.07 -7.62
N HIS A 90 -7.47 14.48 -7.35
CA HIS A 90 -6.50 14.97 -8.32
C HIS A 90 -5.51 13.87 -8.78
N LYS A 91 -5.69 12.63 -8.32
CA LYS A 91 -4.87 11.51 -8.77
C LYS A 91 -5.27 11.06 -10.19
N ASP A 92 -5.04 11.91 -11.17
CA ASP A 92 -5.52 11.74 -12.55
C ASP A 92 -4.43 11.95 -13.62
N ILE A 93 -4.83 11.74 -14.88
CA ILE A 93 -3.94 11.88 -16.03
C ILE A 93 -3.46 13.32 -16.24
N ALA A 94 -4.21 14.33 -15.80
CA ALA A 94 -3.82 15.73 -15.97
C ALA A 94 -2.59 16.05 -15.12
N GLN A 95 -2.56 15.56 -13.87
CA GLN A 95 -1.39 15.71 -13.00
C GLN A 95 -0.18 14.93 -13.53
N VAL A 96 -0.40 13.73 -14.08
CA VAL A 96 0.70 12.97 -14.75
C VAL A 96 1.25 13.74 -15.94
N ALA A 97 0.36 14.30 -16.78
CA ALA A 97 0.80 15.11 -17.94
C ALA A 97 1.59 16.34 -17.51
N GLN A 98 1.24 16.98 -16.39
CA GLN A 98 2.01 18.07 -15.81
C GLN A 98 3.43 17.63 -15.42
N ILE A 99 3.57 16.47 -14.77
CA ILE A 99 4.90 15.91 -14.44
C ILE A 99 5.69 15.64 -15.72
N TRP A 100 5.10 14.97 -16.72
CA TRP A 100 5.78 14.69 -18.00
C TRP A 100 6.23 15.96 -18.70
N GLN A 101 5.42 17.02 -18.66
CA GLN A 101 5.80 18.31 -19.28
C GLN A 101 7.04 18.89 -18.60
N HIS A 102 7.06 18.93 -17.25
CA HIS A 102 8.22 19.44 -16.51
C HIS A 102 9.48 18.60 -16.75
N LEU A 103 9.35 17.28 -16.81
CA LEU A 103 10.45 16.37 -17.12
C LEU A 103 10.99 16.62 -18.54
N SER A 104 10.08 16.85 -19.50
CA SER A 104 10.43 17.12 -20.90
C SER A 104 11.15 18.46 -21.05
N ASP A 105 10.59 19.53 -20.49
CA ASP A 105 11.14 20.89 -20.55
C ASP A 105 12.49 20.98 -19.82
N GLY A 106 12.62 20.26 -18.70
CA GLY A 106 13.87 20.12 -17.98
C GLY A 106 14.91 19.25 -18.67
N GLY A 107 14.55 18.58 -19.79
CA GLY A 107 15.44 17.70 -20.55
C GLY A 107 15.83 16.43 -19.80
N ALA A 108 14.89 15.83 -19.04
CA ALA A 108 15.10 14.56 -18.37
C ALA A 108 15.46 13.44 -19.38
N SER A 109 16.40 12.58 -19.00
CA SER A 109 16.76 11.38 -19.73
C SER A 109 16.28 10.11 -19.01
N ARG A 110 16.57 8.94 -19.55
CA ARG A 110 16.31 7.65 -18.86
C ARG A 110 17.21 7.43 -17.64
N HIS A 111 18.28 8.22 -17.51
CA HIS A 111 19.21 8.18 -16.37
C HIS A 111 18.90 9.25 -15.32
N SER A 112 17.79 9.96 -15.48
CA SER A 112 17.33 10.94 -14.50
C SER A 112 16.58 10.25 -13.35
N LEU A 113 16.60 10.88 -12.17
CA LEU A 113 15.90 10.43 -10.98
C LEU A 113 14.66 11.30 -10.75
N LEU A 114 13.54 10.65 -10.49
CA LEU A 114 12.31 11.26 -9.98
C LEU A 114 12.13 10.90 -8.50
N ILE A 115 12.20 11.88 -7.62
CA ILE A 115 11.98 11.73 -6.17
C ILE A 115 10.54 12.11 -5.88
N ASN A 116 9.77 11.20 -5.30
CA ASN A 116 8.40 11.41 -4.86
C ASN A 116 8.37 11.67 -3.35
N LEU A 117 8.22 12.93 -2.93
CA LEU A 117 8.09 13.32 -1.52
C LEU A 117 6.61 13.52 -1.20
N GLY A 118 5.95 12.51 -0.63
CA GLY A 118 4.54 12.63 -0.34
C GLY A 118 3.83 11.40 0.19
N GLY A 119 2.52 11.51 0.33
CA GLY A 119 1.65 10.39 0.67
C GLY A 119 1.44 9.41 -0.50
N GLY A 120 0.54 8.44 -0.32
CA GLY A 120 0.25 7.41 -1.32
C GLY A 120 -0.14 7.98 -2.69
N MET A 121 -0.88 9.10 -2.73
CA MET A 121 -1.25 9.76 -3.97
C MET A 121 0.00 10.20 -4.76
N VAL A 122 0.97 10.84 -4.09
CA VAL A 122 2.21 11.32 -4.74
C VAL A 122 3.08 10.15 -5.18
N THR A 123 3.24 9.11 -4.34
CA THR A 123 4.07 7.95 -4.67
C THR A 123 3.49 7.12 -5.82
N ASP A 124 2.17 6.94 -5.88
CA ASP A 124 1.50 6.21 -6.95
C ASP A 124 1.54 6.98 -8.28
N LEU A 125 1.15 8.26 -8.25
CA LEU A 125 1.08 9.12 -9.43
C LEU A 125 2.48 9.42 -9.98
N GLY A 126 3.41 9.80 -9.12
CA GLY A 126 4.81 10.04 -9.50
C GLY A 126 5.51 8.77 -9.96
N GLY A 127 5.23 7.63 -9.31
CA GLY A 127 5.70 6.32 -9.75
C GLY A 127 5.21 5.96 -11.15
N PHE A 128 3.91 6.20 -11.44
CA PHE A 128 3.33 5.99 -12.76
C PHE A 128 3.92 6.94 -13.83
N ALA A 129 4.10 8.22 -13.47
CA ALA A 129 4.76 9.19 -14.35
C ALA A 129 6.18 8.75 -14.68
N GLY A 130 6.96 8.30 -13.68
CA GLY A 130 8.31 7.78 -13.85
C GLY A 130 8.36 6.51 -14.69
N ALA A 131 7.45 5.57 -14.46
CA ALA A 131 7.35 4.32 -15.21
C ALA A 131 7.10 4.53 -16.71
N THR A 132 6.33 5.55 -17.05
CA THR A 132 5.84 5.77 -18.42
C THR A 132 6.66 6.79 -19.21
N PHE A 133 7.30 7.77 -18.56
CA PHE A 133 8.17 8.73 -19.21
C PHE A 133 9.39 8.05 -19.81
N LYS A 134 9.61 8.22 -21.12
CA LYS A 134 10.71 7.59 -21.89
C LYS A 134 10.86 6.06 -21.66
N ARG A 135 9.79 5.37 -21.29
CA ARG A 135 9.73 3.93 -20.97
C ARG A 135 10.46 3.55 -19.68
N GLY A 136 10.50 4.46 -18.72
CA GLY A 136 11.03 4.28 -17.37
C GLY A 136 12.15 5.26 -17.04
N LEU A 137 12.01 5.89 -15.87
CA LEU A 137 13.03 6.64 -15.14
C LEU A 137 13.41 5.89 -13.87
N HIS A 138 14.51 6.31 -13.26
CA HIS A 138 14.78 5.97 -11.85
C HIS A 138 13.78 6.67 -10.94
N VAL A 139 13.27 5.96 -9.95
CA VAL A 139 12.28 6.48 -9.00
C VAL A 139 12.78 6.25 -7.57
N LEU A 140 12.66 7.27 -6.71
CA LEU A 140 12.88 7.18 -5.27
C LEU A 140 11.64 7.70 -4.56
N ASN A 141 11.09 6.92 -3.64
CA ASN A 141 9.95 7.33 -2.83
C ASN A 141 10.40 7.75 -1.42
N ILE A 142 9.97 8.93 -0.99
CA ILE A 142 10.07 9.43 0.39
C ILE A 142 8.62 9.57 0.92
N PRO A 143 8.06 8.49 1.49
CA PRO A 143 6.69 8.52 1.98
C PRO A 143 6.58 9.42 3.22
N THR A 144 5.58 10.28 3.24
CA THR A 144 5.35 11.25 4.32
C THR A 144 4.11 10.94 5.16
N THR A 145 3.31 9.96 4.76
CA THR A 145 2.17 9.47 5.53
C THR A 145 2.43 8.05 6.02
N LEU A 146 1.79 7.65 7.13
CA LEU A 146 1.90 6.29 7.64
C LEU A 146 1.42 5.28 6.59
N MET A 147 0.28 5.54 5.94
CA MET A 147 -0.25 4.73 4.84
C MET A 147 0.78 4.52 3.71
N ALA A 148 1.44 5.59 3.29
CA ALA A 148 2.45 5.48 2.24
C ALA A 148 3.68 4.69 2.71
N SER A 149 4.12 4.91 3.96
CA SER A 149 5.30 4.25 4.52
C SER A 149 5.12 2.74 4.62
N VAL A 150 3.95 2.27 5.10
CA VAL A 150 3.72 0.84 5.36
C VAL A 150 3.07 0.11 4.18
N ASP A 151 2.46 0.85 3.25
CA ASP A 151 1.72 0.24 2.14
C ASP A 151 2.05 0.83 0.77
N ALA A 152 1.60 2.03 0.42
CA ALA A 152 1.57 2.50 -0.96
C ALA A 152 2.96 2.62 -1.61
N ALA A 153 3.97 3.13 -0.91
CA ALA A 153 5.32 3.32 -1.46
C ALA A 153 6.10 2.01 -1.64
N VAL A 154 5.64 0.90 -1.02
CA VAL A 154 6.29 -0.41 -1.04
C VAL A 154 5.51 -1.39 -1.90
N GLY A 155 6.13 -1.97 -2.91
CA GLY A 155 5.50 -3.02 -3.72
C GLY A 155 5.25 -2.70 -5.18
N GLY A 156 5.66 -1.50 -5.62
CA GLY A 156 5.76 -1.14 -7.04
C GLY A 156 4.43 -1.02 -7.78
N LYS A 157 3.29 -1.09 -7.11
CA LYS A 157 2.02 -0.73 -7.73
C LYS A 157 1.96 0.78 -7.87
N THR A 158 1.82 1.27 -9.09
CA THR A 158 1.67 2.70 -9.40
C THR A 158 0.41 2.90 -10.22
N GLY A 159 -0.21 4.08 -10.15
CA GLY A 159 -1.43 4.27 -10.91
C GLY A 159 -2.18 5.56 -10.62
N ILE A 160 -3.22 5.74 -11.42
CA ILE A 160 -4.11 6.89 -11.39
C ILE A 160 -5.57 6.46 -11.42
N ASN A 161 -6.42 7.38 -10.97
CA ASN A 161 -7.88 7.24 -11.10
C ASN A 161 -8.30 7.58 -12.53
N PHE A 162 -9.32 6.90 -13.04
CA PHE A 162 -9.85 7.14 -14.37
C PHE A 162 -11.35 6.85 -14.42
N ASN A 163 -12.12 7.71 -15.07
CA ASN A 163 -13.59 7.58 -15.21
C ASN A 163 -14.33 7.33 -13.89
N GLY A 164 -13.88 7.97 -12.79
CA GLY A 164 -14.47 7.82 -11.46
C GLY A 164 -14.11 6.52 -10.73
N LEU A 165 -13.25 5.69 -11.32
CA LEU A 165 -12.74 4.47 -10.71
C LEU A 165 -11.33 4.70 -10.16
N LYS A 166 -11.07 4.21 -8.94
CA LYS A 166 -9.76 4.31 -8.30
C LYS A 166 -8.75 3.33 -8.91
N ASN A 167 -7.51 3.83 -9.09
CA ASN A 167 -6.37 3.03 -9.54
C ASN A 167 -6.67 2.19 -10.79
N GLU A 168 -7.49 2.74 -11.72
CA GLU A 168 -7.95 2.02 -12.92
C GLU A 168 -6.83 1.83 -13.93
N ILE A 169 -5.95 2.82 -14.04
CA ILE A 169 -4.79 2.78 -14.94
C ILE A 169 -3.54 2.79 -14.08
N GLY A 170 -2.64 1.84 -14.34
CA GLY A 170 -1.41 1.74 -13.57
C GLY A 170 -0.38 0.82 -14.19
N SER A 171 0.75 0.70 -13.52
CA SER A 171 1.84 -0.20 -13.87
C SER A 171 2.46 -0.82 -12.64
N PHE A 172 3.16 -1.92 -12.82
CA PHE A 172 4.11 -2.42 -11.84
C PHE A 172 5.49 -1.81 -12.16
N HIS A 173 5.95 -0.91 -11.30
CA HIS A 173 7.24 -0.26 -11.41
C HIS A 173 7.87 -0.09 -10.04
N GLN A 174 8.87 -0.91 -9.73
CA GLN A 174 9.57 -0.82 -8.45
C GLN A 174 10.42 0.46 -8.42
N PRO A 175 10.37 1.24 -7.33
CA PRO A 175 11.33 2.32 -7.14
C PRO A 175 12.72 1.74 -6.86
N ASP A 176 13.78 2.47 -7.21
CA ASP A 176 15.16 2.10 -6.86
C ASP A 176 15.35 2.09 -5.33
N CYS A 177 14.65 3.00 -4.65
CA CYS A 177 14.73 3.13 -3.20
C CYS A 177 13.42 3.66 -2.61
N VAL A 178 13.06 3.16 -1.43
CA VAL A 178 12.06 3.74 -0.53
C VAL A 178 12.78 4.20 0.73
N MET A 179 12.74 5.50 1.02
CA MET A 179 13.46 6.10 2.14
C MET A 179 12.44 6.60 3.17
N ILE A 180 12.39 5.97 4.34
CA ILE A 180 11.37 6.17 5.36
C ILE A 180 11.96 6.91 6.55
N ASP A 181 11.40 8.09 6.85
CA ASP A 181 11.66 8.84 8.06
C ASP A 181 10.36 9.10 8.81
N CYS A 182 10.22 8.48 9.98
CA CYS A 182 9.02 8.61 10.80
C CYS A 182 8.83 10.02 11.39
N THR A 183 9.79 10.95 11.24
CA THR A 183 9.59 12.34 11.68
C THR A 183 8.50 13.04 10.89
N PHE A 184 8.27 12.66 9.63
CA PHE A 184 7.15 13.17 8.82
C PHE A 184 5.78 12.86 9.43
N LEU A 185 5.64 11.77 10.19
CA LEU A 185 4.36 11.40 10.82
C LEU A 185 3.87 12.43 11.84
N ARG A 186 4.77 13.30 12.33
CA ARG A 186 4.40 14.40 13.25
C ARG A 186 3.53 15.48 12.59
N THR A 187 3.54 15.54 11.27
CA THR A 187 2.72 16.51 10.50
C THR A 187 1.31 15.99 10.20
N LEU A 188 1.04 14.71 10.49
CA LEU A 188 -0.25 14.09 10.20
C LEU A 188 -1.30 14.38 11.27
N ASP A 189 -2.52 14.57 10.84
CA ASP A 189 -3.66 14.50 11.72
C ASP A 189 -3.97 13.07 12.17
N ARG A 190 -4.86 12.97 13.16
CA ARG A 190 -5.25 11.70 13.77
C ARG A 190 -5.86 10.73 12.76
N ASP A 191 -6.69 11.22 11.84
CA ASP A 191 -7.42 10.37 10.89
C ASP A 191 -6.46 9.75 9.86
N ASN A 192 -5.45 10.50 9.42
CA ASN A 192 -4.39 9.97 8.57
C ASN A 192 -3.48 8.97 9.29
N LEU A 193 -3.21 9.15 10.58
CA LEU A 193 -2.50 8.14 11.38
C LEU A 193 -3.33 6.87 11.53
N LEU A 194 -4.63 6.97 11.85
CA LEU A 194 -5.54 5.81 11.90
C LEU A 194 -5.63 5.10 10.56
N SER A 195 -5.66 5.86 9.46
CA SER A 195 -5.70 5.28 8.11
C SER A 195 -4.51 4.37 7.85
N GLY A 196 -3.29 4.80 8.17
CA GLY A 196 -2.10 3.94 8.03
C GLY A 196 -2.06 2.80 9.05
N LEU A 197 -2.54 3.02 10.27
CA LEU A 197 -2.58 2.00 11.31
C LEU A 197 -3.49 0.81 10.93
N ALA A 198 -4.55 1.03 10.16
CA ALA A 198 -5.40 -0.06 9.66
C ALA A 198 -4.60 -1.08 8.82
N GLU A 199 -3.67 -0.59 7.99
CA GLU A 199 -2.78 -1.46 7.21
C GLU A 199 -1.77 -2.20 8.10
N MET A 200 -1.25 -1.55 9.13
CA MET A 200 -0.36 -2.21 10.08
C MET A 200 -1.10 -3.32 10.85
N ILE A 201 -2.35 -3.08 11.27
CA ILE A 201 -3.21 -4.11 11.90
C ILE A 201 -3.41 -5.27 10.93
N LYS A 202 -3.72 -5.01 9.67
CA LYS A 202 -3.81 -6.03 8.63
C LYS A 202 -2.52 -6.85 8.53
N HIS A 203 -1.36 -6.20 8.51
CA HIS A 203 -0.06 -6.88 8.45
C HIS A 203 0.16 -7.79 9.67
N GLY A 204 -0.17 -7.32 10.86
CA GLY A 204 -0.14 -8.13 12.07
C GLY A 204 -1.08 -9.34 12.01
N LEU A 205 -2.31 -9.14 11.53
CA LEU A 205 -3.32 -10.19 11.38
C LEU A 205 -2.89 -11.29 10.42
N ILE A 206 -2.31 -10.95 9.28
CA ILE A 206 -1.96 -11.92 8.23
C ILE A 206 -0.60 -12.59 8.44
N ALA A 207 0.31 -12.03 9.27
CA ALA A 207 1.69 -12.49 9.27
C ALA A 207 2.45 -12.45 10.60
N ASP A 208 2.05 -11.64 11.61
CA ASP A 208 2.86 -11.41 12.82
C ASP A 208 2.00 -11.11 14.05
N SER A 209 1.79 -12.13 14.89
CA SER A 209 0.97 -12.02 16.10
C SER A 209 1.58 -11.10 17.17
N ASP A 210 2.91 -10.97 17.22
CA ASP A 210 3.57 -10.10 18.19
C ASP A 210 3.46 -8.64 17.76
N HIS A 211 3.61 -8.38 16.45
CA HIS A 211 3.31 -7.08 15.87
C HIS A 211 1.85 -6.67 16.15
N LEU A 212 0.90 -7.56 15.86
CA LEU A 212 -0.51 -7.30 16.16
C LEU A 212 -0.72 -6.95 17.64
N ARG A 213 -0.10 -7.70 18.56
CA ARG A 213 -0.23 -7.46 20.00
C ARG A 213 0.30 -6.08 20.39
N ALA A 214 1.46 -5.67 19.84
CA ALA A 214 2.02 -4.35 20.08
C ALA A 214 1.08 -3.24 19.56
N LEU A 215 0.52 -3.39 18.36
CA LEU A 215 -0.40 -2.41 17.78
C LEU A 215 -1.70 -2.30 18.61
N LEU A 216 -2.27 -3.42 19.05
CA LEU A 216 -3.50 -3.43 19.84
C LEU A 216 -3.30 -2.89 21.27
N SER A 217 -2.06 -2.65 21.71
CA SER A 217 -1.76 -1.99 23.00
C SER A 217 -1.76 -0.46 22.91
N ILE A 218 -1.83 0.11 21.72
CA ILE A 218 -1.88 1.57 21.51
C ILE A 218 -3.24 2.09 21.93
N ASP A 219 -3.29 3.11 22.76
CA ASP A 219 -4.55 3.79 23.10
C ASP A 219 -4.98 4.73 21.97
N ILE A 220 -5.67 4.17 20.99
CA ILE A 220 -6.21 4.94 19.84
C ILE A 220 -7.50 5.72 20.19
N SER A 221 -8.04 5.59 21.40
CA SER A 221 -9.15 6.43 21.88
C SER A 221 -8.67 7.82 22.30
N ALA A 222 -7.40 7.95 22.65
CA ALA A 222 -6.77 9.20 23.01
C ALA A 222 -6.78 10.19 21.84
N ARG A 223 -6.89 11.48 22.17
CA ARG A 223 -6.83 12.57 21.16
C ARG A 223 -5.54 12.54 20.36
N HIS A 224 -4.44 12.20 21.00
CA HIS A 224 -3.11 12.08 20.39
C HIS A 224 -2.52 10.73 20.75
N PHE A 225 -2.07 10.00 19.78
CA PHE A 225 -1.29 8.78 19.95
C PHE A 225 -0.10 8.81 18.96
N THR A 226 0.88 8.01 19.22
CA THR A 226 2.08 7.89 18.38
C THR A 226 2.28 6.44 17.98
N ILE A 227 2.91 6.25 16.85
CA ILE A 227 3.34 4.93 16.37
C ILE A 227 4.83 4.81 16.62
N ASP A 228 5.25 3.72 17.24
CA ASP A 228 6.66 3.41 17.40
C ASP A 228 7.30 3.16 16.02
N PRO A 229 8.38 3.86 15.66
CA PRO A 229 9.12 3.59 14.42
C PRO A 229 9.50 2.12 14.23
N ALA A 230 9.78 1.38 15.30
CA ALA A 230 10.08 -0.05 15.23
C ALA A 230 8.88 -0.86 14.71
N GLU A 231 7.64 -0.48 15.06
CA GLU A 231 6.43 -1.14 14.54
C GLU A 231 6.15 -0.74 13.09
N VAL A 232 6.53 0.47 12.66
CA VAL A 232 6.51 0.85 11.23
C VAL A 232 7.47 -0.05 10.44
N GLU A 233 8.69 -0.22 10.93
CA GLU A 233 9.70 -1.08 10.31
C GLU A 233 9.24 -2.55 10.21
N ARG A 234 8.64 -3.10 11.27
CA ARG A 234 8.05 -4.45 11.26
C ARG A 234 6.94 -4.59 10.23
N SER A 235 6.06 -3.61 10.14
CA SER A 235 4.96 -3.59 9.18
C SER A 235 5.48 -3.58 7.73
N VAL A 236 6.48 -2.75 7.45
CA VAL A 236 7.15 -2.68 6.14
C VAL A 236 7.84 -4.00 5.81
N ALA A 237 8.50 -4.63 6.77
CA ALA A 237 9.16 -5.92 6.57
C ALA A 237 8.16 -7.04 6.19
N VAL A 238 6.96 -7.06 6.81
CA VAL A 238 5.89 -7.99 6.43
C VAL A 238 5.50 -7.80 4.97
N LYS A 239 5.22 -6.56 4.56
CA LYS A 239 4.83 -6.27 3.18
C LYS A 239 5.94 -6.57 2.18
N ALA A 240 7.17 -6.13 2.48
CA ALA A 240 8.32 -6.32 1.59
C ALA A 240 8.53 -7.81 1.30
N ARG A 241 8.50 -8.68 2.33
CA ARG A 241 8.61 -10.13 2.17
C ARG A 241 7.52 -10.72 1.27
N ILE A 242 6.26 -10.33 1.48
CA ILE A 242 5.14 -10.83 0.68
C ILE A 242 5.24 -10.36 -0.78
N VAL A 243 5.69 -9.13 -1.02
CA VAL A 243 5.89 -8.58 -2.37
C VAL A 243 7.07 -9.23 -3.07
N GLU A 244 8.16 -9.52 -2.36
CA GLU A 244 9.33 -10.22 -2.91
C GLU A 244 8.95 -11.64 -3.37
N GLU A 245 8.12 -12.35 -2.59
CA GLU A 245 7.65 -13.69 -2.91
C GLU A 245 6.66 -13.69 -4.09
N ASP A 246 5.83 -12.66 -4.22
CA ASP A 246 4.81 -12.56 -5.28
C ASP A 246 4.69 -11.10 -5.80
N PRO A 247 5.59 -10.65 -6.67
CA PRO A 247 5.61 -9.27 -7.16
C PRO A 247 4.35 -8.84 -7.91
N THR A 248 3.67 -9.77 -8.59
CA THR A 248 2.55 -9.50 -9.50
C THR A 248 1.17 -9.90 -8.95
N GLU A 249 1.08 -10.34 -7.68
CA GLU A 249 -0.18 -10.66 -7.00
C GLU A 249 -0.96 -11.83 -7.64
N GLN A 250 -0.24 -12.88 -8.00
CA GLN A 250 -0.85 -14.11 -8.52
C GLN A 250 -1.13 -15.15 -7.42
N GLY A 251 -0.44 -15.07 -6.28
CA GLY A 251 -0.47 -16.01 -5.18
C GLY A 251 -0.59 -15.35 -3.81
N ILE A 252 0.44 -15.52 -2.96
CA ILE A 252 0.42 -15.12 -1.54
C ILE A 252 0.18 -13.61 -1.32
N ARG A 253 0.56 -12.75 -2.27
CA ARG A 253 0.31 -11.30 -2.15
C ARG A 253 -1.17 -10.95 -2.06
N LYS A 254 -2.07 -11.83 -2.51
CA LYS A 254 -3.51 -11.69 -2.30
C LYS A 254 -3.90 -11.63 -0.82
N ALA A 255 -3.08 -12.15 0.09
CA ALA A 255 -3.27 -12.02 1.54
C ALA A 255 -3.35 -10.55 1.99
N LEU A 256 -2.64 -9.65 1.31
CA LEU A 256 -2.72 -8.21 1.56
C LEU A 256 -4.11 -7.60 1.27
N ASN A 257 -5.00 -8.37 0.63
CA ASN A 257 -6.39 -7.96 0.40
C ASN A 257 -7.33 -8.29 1.56
N PHE A 258 -6.85 -8.86 2.66
CA PHE A 258 -7.66 -9.04 3.86
C PHE A 258 -8.20 -7.69 4.36
N GLY A 259 -9.51 -7.61 4.59
CA GLY A 259 -10.21 -6.37 4.91
C GLY A 259 -10.54 -5.48 3.70
N HIS A 260 -10.00 -5.76 2.51
CA HIS A 260 -10.15 -4.90 1.35
C HIS A 260 -11.36 -5.24 0.48
N THR A 261 -11.80 -6.49 0.45
CA THR A 261 -12.92 -6.88 -0.42
C THR A 261 -14.19 -6.14 -0.02
N ILE A 262 -14.49 -6.09 1.28
CA ILE A 262 -15.62 -5.31 1.81
C ILE A 262 -15.22 -3.84 1.97
N GLY A 263 -14.00 -3.54 2.40
CA GLY A 263 -13.49 -2.19 2.59
C GLY A 263 -13.61 -1.33 1.33
N HIS A 264 -13.20 -1.82 0.17
CA HIS A 264 -13.33 -1.11 -1.11
C HIS A 264 -14.81 -0.85 -1.50
N ALA A 265 -15.71 -1.77 -1.18
CA ALA A 265 -17.14 -1.54 -1.42
C ALA A 265 -17.68 -0.39 -0.53
N PHE A 266 -17.27 -0.33 0.75
CA PHE A 266 -17.58 0.78 1.64
C PHE A 266 -16.98 2.10 1.17
N GLU A 267 -15.72 2.09 0.77
CA GLU A 267 -15.04 3.26 0.21
C GLU A 267 -15.77 3.76 -1.04
N SER A 268 -16.06 2.89 -1.99
CA SER A 268 -16.81 3.19 -3.21
C SER A 268 -18.21 3.76 -2.92
N LEU A 269 -18.93 3.19 -1.93
CA LEU A 269 -20.23 3.71 -1.52
C LEU A 269 -20.12 5.10 -0.90
N SER A 270 -19.06 5.38 -0.13
CA SER A 270 -18.80 6.69 0.49
C SER A 270 -18.62 7.79 -0.56
N PHE A 271 -17.89 7.49 -1.64
CA PHE A 271 -17.73 8.40 -2.78
C PHE A 271 -19.04 8.65 -3.49
N ALA A 272 -19.83 7.60 -3.76
CA ALA A 272 -21.14 7.74 -4.41
C ALA A 272 -22.13 8.59 -3.61
N ARG A 273 -21.92 8.67 -2.27
CA ARG A 273 -22.72 9.50 -1.36
C ARG A 273 -22.13 10.91 -1.15
N SER A 274 -21.07 11.26 -1.85
CA SER A 274 -20.35 12.54 -1.66
C SER A 274 -19.90 12.78 -0.20
N ARG A 275 -19.59 11.68 0.51
CA ARG A 275 -19.05 11.69 1.88
C ARG A 275 -17.85 10.71 1.95
N PRO A 276 -16.77 11.03 1.23
CA PRO A 276 -15.62 10.14 1.13
C PRO A 276 -15.00 9.88 2.51
N ILE A 277 -14.64 8.62 2.76
CA ILE A 277 -13.84 8.21 3.91
C ILE A 277 -12.42 7.89 3.46
N LEU A 278 -11.46 8.00 4.38
CA LEU A 278 -10.08 7.60 4.12
C LEU A 278 -10.00 6.09 3.86
N HIS A 279 -9.09 5.69 2.96
CA HIS A 279 -8.91 4.30 2.59
C HIS A 279 -8.75 3.37 3.80
N GLY A 280 -7.85 3.69 4.75
CA GLY A 280 -7.65 2.84 5.92
C GLY A 280 -8.86 2.79 6.87
N HIS A 281 -9.73 3.81 6.88
CA HIS A 281 -11.00 3.73 7.62
C HIS A 281 -11.94 2.72 6.97
N ALA A 282 -11.97 2.66 5.63
CA ALA A 282 -12.72 1.64 4.89
C ALA A 282 -12.14 0.24 5.14
N VAL A 283 -10.81 0.12 5.12
CA VAL A 283 -10.11 -1.15 5.43
C VAL A 283 -10.42 -1.59 6.87
N ALA A 284 -10.35 -0.70 7.87
CA ALA A 284 -10.69 -1.04 9.25
C ALA A 284 -12.13 -1.56 9.38
N ALA A 285 -13.08 -0.92 8.69
CA ALA A 285 -14.47 -1.40 8.65
C ALA A 285 -14.58 -2.76 7.95
N GLY A 286 -13.88 -2.95 6.85
CA GLY A 286 -13.80 -4.22 6.13
C GLY A 286 -13.16 -5.33 6.97
N LEU A 287 -12.12 -5.01 7.75
CA LEU A 287 -11.48 -5.96 8.67
C LEU A 287 -12.49 -6.51 9.68
N VAL A 288 -13.39 -5.69 10.24
CA VAL A 288 -14.42 -6.18 11.18
C VAL A 288 -15.34 -7.20 10.50
N CYS A 289 -15.80 -6.91 9.27
CA CYS A 289 -16.64 -7.84 8.53
C CYS A 289 -15.87 -9.12 8.14
N GLU A 290 -14.66 -9.00 7.62
CA GLU A 290 -13.89 -10.15 7.13
C GLU A 290 -13.31 -11.00 8.27
N LEU A 291 -13.11 -10.45 9.49
CA LEU A 291 -12.85 -11.21 10.70
C LEU A 291 -14.07 -12.05 11.10
N TYR A 292 -15.29 -11.50 10.97
CA TYR A 292 -16.51 -12.28 11.18
C TYR A 292 -16.63 -13.44 10.19
N LEU A 293 -16.37 -13.18 8.90
CA LEU A 293 -16.32 -14.22 7.87
C LEU A 293 -15.25 -15.27 8.19
N SER A 294 -14.08 -14.84 8.63
CA SER A 294 -12.98 -15.72 9.05
C SER A 294 -13.39 -16.63 10.21
N HIS A 295 -14.10 -16.07 11.21
CA HIS A 295 -14.61 -16.85 12.34
C HIS A 295 -15.65 -17.89 11.91
N LYS A 296 -16.62 -17.50 11.10
CA LYS A 296 -17.71 -18.38 10.67
C LYS A 296 -17.31 -19.41 9.62
N HIS A 297 -16.43 -19.04 8.70
CA HIS A 297 -16.09 -19.85 7.52
C HIS A 297 -14.77 -20.61 7.68
N CYS A 298 -13.77 -20.03 8.36
CA CYS A 298 -12.43 -20.58 8.47
C CYS A 298 -12.03 -21.00 9.89
N GLY A 299 -12.86 -20.70 10.91
CA GLY A 299 -12.61 -21.14 12.30
C GLY A 299 -11.71 -20.22 13.12
N LEU A 300 -11.52 -18.97 12.73
CA LEU A 300 -10.83 -17.98 13.56
C LEU A 300 -11.45 -17.91 14.96
N SER A 301 -10.62 -17.78 15.99
CA SER A 301 -11.11 -17.77 17.38
C SER A 301 -12.04 -16.58 17.66
N THR A 302 -13.04 -16.81 18.51
CA THR A 302 -13.94 -15.74 18.97
C THR A 302 -13.18 -14.65 19.73
N ASP A 303 -12.12 -15.01 20.43
CA ASP A 303 -11.32 -14.07 21.21
C ASP A 303 -10.55 -13.12 20.30
N ASP A 304 -9.97 -13.61 19.20
CA ASP A 304 -9.30 -12.76 18.22
C ASP A 304 -10.28 -11.83 17.50
N LEU A 305 -11.44 -12.36 17.08
CA LEU A 305 -12.52 -11.56 16.49
C LEU A 305 -12.93 -10.41 17.43
N ARG A 306 -13.22 -10.72 18.70
CA ARG A 306 -13.66 -9.73 19.69
C ARG A 306 -12.58 -8.70 20.00
N ARG A 307 -11.34 -9.14 20.20
CA ARG A 307 -10.22 -8.29 20.56
C ARG A 307 -9.95 -7.24 19.50
N VAL A 308 -9.89 -7.65 18.23
CA VAL A 308 -9.61 -6.72 17.11
C VAL A 308 -10.83 -5.82 16.85
N THR A 309 -12.05 -6.36 16.86
CA THR A 309 -13.27 -5.55 16.70
C THR A 309 -13.39 -4.49 17.79
N HIS A 310 -13.10 -4.84 19.06
CA HIS A 310 -13.12 -3.89 20.17
C HIS A 310 -12.08 -2.77 19.97
N PHE A 311 -10.87 -3.12 19.55
CA PHE A 311 -9.83 -2.13 19.25
C PHE A 311 -10.27 -1.16 18.15
N ILE A 312 -10.76 -1.68 17.01
CA ILE A 312 -11.25 -0.83 15.91
C ILE A 312 -12.36 0.10 16.40
N ARG A 313 -13.34 -0.43 17.14
CA ARG A 313 -14.43 0.36 17.70
C ARG A 313 -13.97 1.49 18.63
N SER A 314 -12.86 1.29 19.35
CA SER A 314 -12.37 2.28 20.33
C SER A 314 -11.86 3.57 19.71
N GLY A 315 -11.45 3.56 18.42
CA GLY A 315 -10.80 4.72 17.82
C GLY A 315 -11.22 5.09 16.40
N TYR A 316 -11.77 4.15 15.63
CA TYR A 316 -12.18 4.43 14.26
C TYR A 316 -13.63 4.93 14.20
N PRO A 317 -13.91 5.96 13.40
CA PRO A 317 -15.28 6.39 13.17
C PRO A 317 -16.06 5.28 12.43
N PRO A 318 -17.31 4.98 12.84
CA PRO A 318 -18.11 3.98 12.17
C PRO A 318 -18.53 4.45 10.77
N PHE A 319 -18.40 3.57 9.78
CA PHE A 319 -18.97 3.81 8.44
C PHE A 319 -20.48 3.48 8.48
N SER A 320 -21.31 4.49 8.31
CA SER A 320 -22.77 4.34 8.45
C SER A 320 -23.45 3.88 7.17
N PHE A 321 -24.20 2.77 7.28
CA PHE A 321 -25.08 2.23 6.26
C PHE A 321 -26.26 1.48 6.90
N SER A 322 -27.28 1.20 6.09
CA SER A 322 -28.49 0.51 6.55
C SER A 322 -28.69 -0.80 5.77
N CYS A 323 -29.63 -1.63 6.19
CA CYS A 323 -29.98 -2.85 5.45
C CYS A 323 -30.44 -2.58 4.01
N ARG A 324 -30.90 -1.37 3.70
CA ARG A 324 -31.24 -0.96 2.31
C ARG A 324 -30.03 -0.86 1.41
N ASP A 325 -28.84 -0.78 1.96
CA ASP A 325 -27.58 -0.63 1.22
C ASP A 325 -26.89 -1.96 0.93
N TYR A 326 -27.35 -3.07 1.54
CA TYR A 326 -26.68 -4.36 1.48
C TYR A 326 -26.48 -4.87 0.06
N ASP A 327 -27.54 -4.81 -0.77
CA ASP A 327 -27.45 -5.22 -2.17
C ASP A 327 -26.45 -4.34 -2.95
N THR A 328 -26.49 -3.03 -2.74
CA THR A 328 -25.56 -2.10 -3.39
C THR A 328 -24.11 -2.35 -2.97
N ILE A 329 -23.86 -2.63 -1.67
CA ILE A 329 -22.52 -2.96 -1.19
C ILE A 329 -22.04 -4.27 -1.82
N TYR A 330 -22.90 -5.29 -1.84
CA TYR A 330 -22.59 -6.59 -2.45
C TYR A 330 -22.29 -6.48 -3.95
N GLU A 331 -23.10 -5.72 -4.70
CA GLU A 331 -22.86 -5.46 -6.12
C GLU A 331 -21.51 -4.78 -6.35
N ARG A 332 -21.13 -3.78 -5.51
CA ARG A 332 -19.81 -3.12 -5.62
C ARG A 332 -18.65 -4.09 -5.41
N MET A 333 -18.83 -5.09 -4.55
CA MET A 333 -17.82 -6.14 -4.37
C MET A 333 -17.65 -7.00 -5.63
N THR A 334 -18.73 -7.26 -6.40
CA THR A 334 -18.63 -8.06 -7.63
C THR A 334 -17.90 -7.34 -8.77
N HIS A 335 -17.88 -6.00 -8.74
CA HIS A 335 -17.19 -5.17 -9.73
C HIS A 335 -15.70 -4.93 -9.41
N ASP A 336 -15.21 -5.42 -8.26
CA ASP A 336 -13.77 -5.34 -7.97
C ASP A 336 -12.98 -6.15 -9.01
N LYS A 337 -11.91 -5.56 -9.54
CA LYS A 337 -11.03 -6.12 -10.59
C LYS A 337 -10.48 -7.52 -10.28
N LYS A 338 -10.50 -7.91 -9.01
CA LYS A 338 -10.01 -9.20 -8.51
C LYS A 338 -10.97 -10.36 -8.76
N ASN A 339 -12.20 -10.07 -9.15
CA ASN A 339 -13.26 -11.06 -9.30
C ASN A 339 -13.38 -11.52 -10.76
N ALA A 340 -12.76 -12.65 -11.09
CA ALA A 340 -12.94 -13.30 -12.38
C ALA A 340 -14.25 -14.09 -12.40
N GLY A 341 -15.12 -13.82 -13.39
CA GLY A 341 -16.37 -14.58 -13.59
C GLY A 341 -17.49 -14.27 -12.60
N GLY A 342 -17.51 -13.08 -11.98
CA GLY A 342 -18.61 -12.66 -11.09
C GLY A 342 -18.62 -13.32 -9.70
N ARG A 343 -17.55 -14.03 -9.33
CA ARG A 343 -17.41 -14.65 -8.01
C ARG A 343 -16.52 -13.80 -7.12
N ILE A 344 -17.03 -13.47 -5.93
CA ILE A 344 -16.26 -12.72 -4.93
C ILE A 344 -15.29 -13.67 -4.23
N ARG A 345 -14.01 -13.32 -4.23
CA ARG A 345 -12.95 -14.06 -3.57
C ARG A 345 -12.35 -13.26 -2.44
N PHE A 346 -12.30 -13.88 -1.27
CA PHE A 346 -11.77 -13.28 -0.05
C PHE A 346 -10.40 -13.85 0.30
N ALA A 347 -9.58 -13.03 0.95
CA ALA A 347 -8.54 -13.51 1.83
C ALA A 347 -9.14 -13.58 3.24
N LEU A 348 -9.09 -14.74 3.91
CA LEU A 348 -9.65 -14.95 5.25
C LEU A 348 -8.60 -15.59 6.16
N LEU A 349 -8.86 -15.63 7.47
CA LEU A 349 -7.94 -16.15 8.47
C LEU A 349 -8.49 -17.42 9.13
N ARG A 350 -7.65 -18.46 9.26
CA ARG A 350 -7.88 -19.57 10.19
C ARG A 350 -7.38 -19.25 11.61
N GLY A 351 -6.39 -18.40 11.70
CA GLY A 351 -5.77 -17.88 12.92
C GLY A 351 -4.89 -16.69 12.58
N ILE A 352 -4.38 -16.01 13.60
CA ILE A 352 -3.44 -14.91 13.40
C ILE A 352 -2.16 -15.45 12.72
N GLY A 353 -1.79 -14.90 11.58
CA GLY A 353 -0.66 -15.36 10.76
C GLY A 353 -0.97 -16.57 9.86
N ASP A 354 -2.20 -17.11 9.91
CA ASP A 354 -2.63 -18.21 9.06
C ASP A 354 -3.74 -17.76 8.11
N VAL A 355 -3.36 -17.18 6.97
CA VAL A 355 -4.25 -16.65 5.95
C VAL A 355 -4.53 -17.67 4.86
N VAL A 356 -5.77 -17.75 4.43
CA VAL A 356 -6.23 -18.51 3.27
C VAL A 356 -6.77 -17.56 2.22
N ILE A 357 -6.27 -17.68 1.00
CA ILE A 357 -6.66 -16.84 -0.13
C ILE A 357 -7.74 -17.50 -0.99
N ASP A 358 -8.35 -16.73 -1.88
CA ASP A 358 -9.34 -17.19 -2.88
C ASP A 358 -10.55 -17.93 -2.26
N GLN A 359 -11.00 -17.52 -1.06
CA GLN A 359 -12.15 -18.12 -0.39
C GLN A 359 -13.47 -17.58 -0.97
N GLU A 360 -14.36 -18.49 -1.39
CA GLU A 360 -15.72 -18.16 -1.80
C GLU A 360 -16.65 -18.31 -0.59
N VAL A 361 -17.38 -17.26 -0.27
CA VAL A 361 -18.29 -17.21 0.89
C VAL A 361 -19.73 -17.06 0.42
N PRO A 362 -20.70 -17.80 0.99
CA PRO A 362 -22.12 -17.63 0.67
C PRO A 362 -22.56 -16.17 0.91
N ARG A 363 -23.45 -15.67 0.00
CA ARG A 363 -23.96 -14.29 0.08
C ARG A 363 -24.61 -14.00 1.44
N GLU A 364 -25.35 -14.95 1.96
CA GLU A 364 -26.05 -14.86 3.25
C GLU A 364 -25.07 -14.56 4.39
N LEU A 365 -23.92 -15.25 4.39
CA LEU A 365 -22.90 -15.03 5.41
C LEU A 365 -22.19 -13.66 5.24
N VAL A 366 -22.04 -13.17 4.02
CA VAL A 366 -21.55 -11.81 3.78
C VAL A 366 -22.53 -10.79 4.35
N ILE A 367 -23.83 -10.97 4.16
CA ILE A 367 -24.87 -10.11 4.73
C ILE A 367 -24.86 -10.16 6.27
N GLU A 368 -24.72 -11.35 6.87
CA GLU A 368 -24.56 -11.47 8.32
C GLU A 368 -23.35 -10.68 8.84
N SER A 369 -22.26 -10.60 8.07
CA SER A 369 -21.09 -9.80 8.47
C SER A 369 -21.38 -8.30 8.51
N PHE A 370 -22.29 -7.81 7.66
CA PHE A 370 -22.75 -6.41 7.70
C PHE A 370 -23.61 -6.13 8.93
N ASP A 371 -24.49 -7.07 9.31
CA ASP A 371 -25.27 -6.97 10.56
C ASP A 371 -24.33 -6.98 11.75
N PHE A 372 -23.38 -7.91 11.80
CA PHE A 372 -22.35 -7.96 12.85
C PHE A 372 -21.59 -6.65 12.99
N TYR A 373 -21.15 -6.06 11.85
CA TYR A 373 -20.47 -4.78 11.87
C TYR A 373 -21.34 -3.68 12.47
N ARG A 374 -22.59 -3.53 12.00
CA ARG A 374 -23.51 -2.49 12.47
C ARG A 374 -23.78 -2.59 13.97
N GLU A 375 -24.08 -3.79 14.49
CA GLU A 375 -24.31 -4.04 15.88
C GLU A 375 -23.09 -3.70 16.74
N ASN A 376 -21.90 -4.09 16.33
CA ASN A 376 -20.68 -3.88 17.10
C ASN A 376 -20.14 -2.45 16.99
N MET A 377 -20.41 -1.73 15.90
CA MET A 377 -20.01 -0.34 15.72
C MET A 377 -21.08 0.68 16.17
N GLY A 378 -22.17 0.21 16.78
CA GLY A 378 -23.19 1.06 17.40
C GLY A 378 -24.11 1.76 16.41
N GLN A 379 -24.55 1.06 15.35
CA GLN A 379 -25.45 1.58 14.29
C GLN A 379 -26.80 0.90 14.30
#